data_7735489392d8fc3c1dfdc7035aa22204
#
_entry.id   7735489392d8fc3c1dfdc7035aa22204
#
_cell.length_a   1.000
_cell.length_b   1.000
_cell.length_c   1.000
_cell.angle_alpha   90.00
_cell.angle_beta   90.00
_cell.angle_gamma   90.00
#
_symmetry.space_group_name_H-M   'P 1'
#
loop_
_entity.id
_entity.type
_entity.pdbx_description
1 polymer ?
#
loop_
_entity_poly.entity_id
_entity_poly.type
_entity_poly.pdbx_seq_one_letter_code
_entity_poly.pdbx_strand_id
1 'polypeptide(L)'
;MNSVAPTTPIPNPLQSQSGFAVPPGALEAEIDELITHYPQKRSASLMVLHAIQEHFGWISQEAVEWSAHKLGLQPINIYELVTFYPMFRASPVGKYQIKVCRTLSCALGGSHALHKHFCEKLGLDAHAHGLQTTKDGKFTVEFVECLAGCGTAPVMMCNDDFTKA
;
A
#
# COMPACT_ATOMS: atom_id res chain seq x y z
N MET A 1 -6.93 31.45 26.72
CA MET A 1 -7.92 30.77 25.88
C MET A 1 -7.18 30.27 24.66
N ASN A 2 -6.75 29.00 24.67
CA ASN A 2 -6.04 28.39 23.53
C ASN A 2 -7.07 27.93 22.51
N SER A 3 -7.16 28.65 21.40
CA SER A 3 -7.91 28.24 20.23
C SER A 3 -7.23 27.01 19.61
N VAL A 4 -7.82 25.84 19.79
CA VAL A 4 -7.42 24.63 19.04
C VAL A 4 -7.82 24.85 17.59
N ALA A 5 -6.85 24.91 16.69
CA ALA A 5 -7.11 24.98 15.27
C ALA A 5 -7.98 23.77 14.83
N PRO A 6 -8.94 23.96 13.92
CA PRO A 6 -9.76 22.86 13.43
C PRO A 6 -8.85 21.79 12.80
N THR A 7 -8.86 20.58 13.38
CA THR A 7 -8.23 19.42 12.80
C THR A 7 -8.91 19.11 11.47
N THR A 8 -8.20 19.29 10.37
CA THR A 8 -8.62 18.75 9.07
C THR A 8 -8.90 17.26 9.23
N PRO A 9 -10.06 16.76 8.79
CA PRO A 9 -10.36 15.34 8.84
C PRO A 9 -9.25 14.57 8.12
N ILE A 10 -8.70 13.55 8.77
CA ILE A 10 -7.77 12.61 8.11
C ILE A 10 -8.54 12.00 6.94
N PRO A 11 -8.07 12.15 5.68
CA PRO A 11 -8.78 11.56 4.55
C PRO A 11 -8.89 10.06 4.76
N ASN A 12 -10.11 9.52 4.64
CA ASN A 12 -10.32 8.08 4.63
C ASN A 12 -9.56 7.50 3.41
N PRO A 13 -8.53 6.68 3.60
CA PRO A 13 -7.77 6.14 2.48
C PRO A 13 -8.59 5.23 1.56
N LEU A 14 -9.74 4.75 2.03
CA LEU A 14 -10.67 3.92 1.27
C LEU A 14 -11.84 4.76 0.70
N GLN A 15 -11.58 5.91 0.10
CA GLN A 15 -12.63 6.61 -0.62
C GLN A 15 -13.09 5.76 -1.82
N SER A 16 -14.40 5.52 -1.92
CA SER A 16 -15.02 4.77 -3.00
C SER A 16 -14.66 5.40 -4.35
N GLN A 17 -13.65 4.86 -5.00
CA GLN A 17 -13.39 5.07 -6.41
C GLN A 17 -13.92 3.83 -7.13
N SER A 18 -15.06 3.98 -7.76
CA SER A 18 -15.79 2.95 -8.50
C SER A 18 -14.89 2.19 -9.47
N GLY A 19 -14.50 0.99 -9.11
CA GLY A 19 -13.65 0.12 -9.92
C GLY A 19 -13.66 -1.33 -9.46
N PHE A 20 -14.15 -1.61 -8.24
CA PHE A 20 -14.31 -2.96 -7.77
C PHE A 20 -15.65 -3.52 -8.29
N ALA A 21 -15.60 -4.21 -9.41
CA ALA A 21 -16.62 -5.21 -9.71
C ALA A 21 -16.36 -6.43 -8.82
N VAL A 22 -17.42 -7.15 -8.42
CA VAL A 22 -17.31 -8.50 -7.80
C VAL A 22 -16.21 -9.28 -8.53
N PRO A 23 -15.27 -9.94 -7.82
CA PRO A 23 -14.19 -10.66 -8.48
C PRO A 23 -14.71 -11.53 -9.62
N PRO A 24 -14.04 -11.50 -10.80
CA PRO A 24 -14.41 -12.39 -11.89
C PRO A 24 -14.44 -13.83 -11.39
N GLY A 25 -15.34 -14.68 -11.92
CA GLY A 25 -15.52 -16.05 -11.44
C GLY A 25 -14.22 -16.87 -11.37
N ALA A 26 -13.23 -16.58 -12.22
CA ALA A 26 -11.90 -17.20 -12.16
C ALA A 26 -11.14 -16.81 -10.88
N LEU A 27 -11.13 -15.52 -10.52
CA LEU A 27 -10.49 -15.05 -9.29
C LEU A 27 -11.22 -15.53 -8.05
N GLU A 28 -12.57 -15.58 -8.11
CA GLU A 28 -13.36 -16.11 -7.00
C GLU A 28 -13.07 -17.59 -6.76
N ALA A 29 -12.94 -18.40 -7.82
CA ALA A 29 -12.56 -19.81 -7.72
C ALA A 29 -11.17 -20.01 -7.13
N GLU A 30 -10.20 -19.19 -7.53
CA GLU A 30 -8.85 -19.17 -6.96
C GLU A 30 -8.89 -18.84 -5.46
N ILE A 31 -9.64 -17.83 -5.07
CA ILE A 31 -9.82 -17.46 -3.66
C ILE A 31 -10.50 -18.58 -2.87
N ASP A 32 -11.49 -19.26 -3.44
CA ASP A 32 -12.13 -20.39 -2.79
C ASP A 32 -11.15 -21.54 -2.55
N GLU A 33 -10.29 -21.83 -3.51
CA GLU A 33 -9.21 -22.82 -3.35
C GLU A 33 -8.22 -22.39 -2.27
N LEU A 34 -7.73 -21.14 -2.29
CA LEU A 34 -6.81 -20.59 -1.28
C LEU A 34 -7.38 -20.74 0.15
N ILE A 35 -8.66 -20.49 0.33
CA ILE A 35 -9.31 -20.62 1.65
C ILE A 35 -9.25 -22.05 2.17
N THR A 36 -9.32 -23.06 1.29
CA THR A 36 -9.28 -24.48 1.70
C THR A 36 -7.93 -24.91 2.27
N HIS A 37 -6.86 -24.18 1.98
CA HIS A 37 -5.51 -24.49 2.52
C HIS A 37 -5.37 -24.17 4.02
N TYR A 38 -6.34 -23.52 4.63
CA TYR A 38 -6.29 -23.10 6.02
C TYR A 38 -7.38 -23.77 6.87
N PRO A 39 -7.05 -24.22 8.09
CA PRO A 39 -8.03 -24.82 9.01
C PRO A 39 -9.16 -23.85 9.38
N GLN A 40 -8.87 -22.56 9.40
CA GLN A 40 -9.84 -21.50 9.70
C GLN A 40 -9.80 -20.46 8.58
N LYS A 41 -10.97 -20.07 8.08
CA LYS A 41 -11.10 -19.06 7.00
C LYS A 41 -10.36 -17.75 7.30
N ARG A 42 -10.38 -17.30 8.56
CA ARG A 42 -9.68 -16.09 9.01
C ARG A 42 -8.18 -16.14 8.69
N SER A 43 -7.55 -17.30 8.76
CA SER A 43 -6.11 -17.45 8.50
C SER A 43 -5.75 -17.23 7.03
N ALA A 44 -6.71 -17.33 6.11
CA ALA A 44 -6.52 -17.05 4.69
C ALA A 44 -6.58 -15.55 4.35
N SER A 45 -6.92 -14.66 5.31
CA SER A 45 -7.22 -13.24 5.02
C SER A 45 -6.12 -12.52 4.24
N LEU A 46 -4.85 -12.70 4.61
CA LEU A 46 -3.72 -12.06 3.90
C LEU A 46 -3.61 -12.56 2.46
N MET A 47 -3.76 -13.86 2.23
CA MET A 47 -3.66 -14.44 0.89
C MET A 47 -4.82 -13.99 -0.01
N VAL A 48 -6.02 -13.88 0.54
CA VAL A 48 -7.19 -13.33 -0.17
C VAL A 48 -6.92 -11.87 -0.58
N LEU A 49 -6.38 -11.07 0.33
CA LEU A 49 -6.03 -9.67 0.04
C LEU A 49 -4.91 -9.57 -1.01
N HIS A 50 -3.92 -10.48 -1.00
CA HIS A 50 -2.90 -10.54 -2.04
C HIS A 50 -3.51 -10.84 -3.41
N ALA A 51 -4.33 -11.88 -3.53
CA ALA A 51 -4.99 -12.24 -4.79
C ALA A 51 -5.84 -11.08 -5.34
N ILE A 52 -6.58 -10.39 -4.48
CA ILE A 52 -7.36 -9.19 -4.85
C ILE A 52 -6.44 -8.07 -5.33
N GLN A 53 -5.38 -7.76 -4.58
CA GLN A 53 -4.47 -6.67 -4.95
C GLN A 53 -3.69 -6.97 -6.23
N GLU A 54 -3.31 -8.21 -6.46
CA GLU A 54 -2.65 -8.66 -7.69
C GLU A 54 -3.54 -8.43 -8.92
N HIS A 55 -4.84 -8.69 -8.77
CA HIS A 55 -5.80 -8.55 -9.86
C HIS A 55 -6.21 -7.09 -10.11
N PHE A 56 -6.51 -6.32 -9.05
CA PHE A 56 -7.05 -4.95 -9.15
C PHE A 56 -5.98 -3.86 -8.96
N GLY A 57 -4.75 -4.21 -8.54
CA GLY A 57 -3.65 -3.28 -8.28
C GLY A 57 -3.72 -2.59 -6.90
N TRP A 58 -4.86 -2.61 -6.24
CA TRP A 58 -5.11 -2.03 -4.91
C TRP A 58 -6.36 -2.64 -4.28
N ILE A 59 -6.60 -2.34 -3.00
CA ILE A 59 -7.72 -2.89 -2.22
C ILE A 59 -8.67 -1.75 -1.89
N SER A 60 -9.85 -1.75 -2.52
CA SER A 60 -10.91 -0.78 -2.29
C SER A 60 -11.72 -1.10 -1.02
N GLN A 61 -12.58 -0.18 -0.59
CA GLN A 61 -13.50 -0.43 0.51
C GLN A 61 -14.45 -1.60 0.19
N GLU A 62 -14.94 -1.66 -1.03
CA GLU A 62 -15.83 -2.73 -1.49
C GLU A 62 -15.09 -4.08 -1.47
N ALA A 63 -13.79 -4.11 -1.80
CA ALA A 63 -12.95 -5.30 -1.70
C ALA A 63 -12.79 -5.76 -0.25
N VAL A 64 -12.64 -4.83 0.69
CA VAL A 64 -12.62 -5.14 2.14
C VAL A 64 -13.93 -5.75 2.59
N GLU A 65 -15.07 -5.16 2.21
CA GLU A 65 -16.40 -5.65 2.57
C GLU A 65 -16.68 -7.03 1.96
N TRP A 66 -16.35 -7.21 0.68
CA TRP A 66 -16.48 -8.50 0.00
C TRP A 66 -15.61 -9.59 0.66
N SER A 67 -14.34 -9.28 0.95
CA SER A 67 -13.43 -10.22 1.61
C SER A 67 -13.92 -10.61 3.01
N ALA A 68 -14.44 -9.65 3.76
CA ALA A 68 -15.01 -9.90 5.08
C ALA A 68 -16.21 -10.86 4.99
N HIS A 69 -17.13 -10.60 4.07
CA HIS A 69 -18.28 -11.47 3.83
C HIS A 69 -17.85 -12.90 3.42
N LYS A 70 -16.91 -13.02 2.48
CA LYS A 70 -16.38 -14.30 1.98
C LYS A 70 -15.76 -15.16 3.09
N LEU A 71 -15.05 -14.51 4.02
CA LEU A 71 -14.37 -15.15 5.13
C LEU A 71 -15.24 -15.31 6.39
N GLY A 72 -16.44 -14.72 6.41
CA GLY A 72 -17.34 -14.72 7.58
C GLY A 72 -16.80 -13.83 8.73
N LEU A 73 -16.16 -12.71 8.38
CA LEU A 73 -15.58 -11.75 9.30
C LEU A 73 -16.32 -10.40 9.27
N GLN A 74 -16.00 -9.52 10.21
CA GLN A 74 -16.44 -8.13 10.14
C GLN A 74 -15.48 -7.33 9.22
N PRO A 75 -15.96 -6.33 8.48
CA PRO A 75 -15.12 -5.49 7.62
C PRO A 75 -13.91 -4.89 8.32
N ILE A 76 -14.06 -4.51 9.60
CA ILE A 76 -12.98 -3.96 10.41
C ILE A 76 -11.79 -4.93 10.54
N ASN A 77 -12.04 -6.26 10.60
CA ASN A 77 -10.99 -7.26 10.72
C ASN A 77 -10.14 -7.39 9.44
N ILE A 78 -10.70 -7.05 8.31
CA ILE A 78 -9.97 -6.99 7.03
C ILE A 78 -9.29 -5.63 6.90
N TYR A 79 -9.98 -4.55 7.26
CA TYR A 79 -9.45 -3.19 7.18
C TYR A 79 -8.18 -3.02 8.05
N GLU A 80 -8.16 -3.59 9.26
CA GLU A 80 -6.98 -3.57 10.12
C GLU A 80 -5.76 -4.21 9.43
N LEU A 81 -5.93 -5.27 8.63
CA LEU A 81 -4.84 -5.90 7.89
C LEU A 81 -4.34 -4.99 6.76
N VAL A 82 -5.25 -4.38 6.00
CA VAL A 82 -4.90 -3.47 4.91
C VAL A 82 -4.11 -2.25 5.39
N THR A 83 -4.45 -1.74 6.57
CA THR A 83 -3.78 -0.57 7.15
C THR A 83 -2.51 -0.91 7.93
N PHE A 84 -2.41 -2.12 8.47
CA PHE A 84 -1.26 -2.56 9.25
C PHE A 84 -0.09 -3.04 8.38
N TYR A 85 -0.38 -3.78 7.31
CA TYR A 85 0.66 -4.38 6.46
C TYR A 85 1.05 -3.43 5.31
N PRO A 86 2.32 -2.97 5.26
CA PRO A 86 2.75 -1.93 4.31
C PRO A 86 2.79 -2.38 2.85
N MET A 87 2.64 -3.70 2.56
CA MET A 87 2.55 -4.18 1.20
C MET A 87 1.17 -3.94 0.58
N PHE A 88 0.12 -3.73 1.38
CA PHE A 88 -1.21 -3.46 0.86
C PHE A 88 -1.40 -1.99 0.49
N ARG A 89 -2.17 -1.76 -0.56
CA ARG A 89 -2.47 -0.45 -1.12
C ARG A 89 -3.96 -0.15 -0.99
N ALA A 90 -4.29 0.83 -0.17
CA ALA A 90 -5.66 1.28 0.05
C ALA A 90 -6.14 2.31 -0.99
N SER A 91 -5.28 2.66 -1.95
CA SER A 91 -5.58 3.59 -3.05
C SER A 91 -4.81 3.18 -4.30
N PRO A 92 -5.28 3.60 -5.50
CA PRO A 92 -4.57 3.34 -6.74
C PRO A 92 -3.14 3.85 -6.71
N VAL A 93 -2.22 3.05 -7.22
CA VAL A 93 -0.79 3.36 -7.35
C VAL A 93 -0.37 3.43 -8.81
N GLY A 94 0.73 4.13 -9.07
CA GLY A 94 1.29 4.22 -10.40
C GLY A 94 1.94 2.90 -10.86
N LYS A 95 2.17 2.80 -12.18
CA LYS A 95 2.84 1.65 -12.79
C LYS A 95 4.22 1.38 -12.18
N TYR A 96 4.95 2.42 -11.80
CA TYR A 96 6.27 2.34 -11.18
C TYR A 96 6.17 2.85 -9.74
N GLN A 97 6.37 1.97 -8.79
CA GLN A 97 6.34 2.28 -7.35
C GLN A 97 7.77 2.43 -6.85
N ILE A 98 8.18 3.65 -6.55
CA ILE A 98 9.51 3.99 -6.01
C ILE A 98 9.40 4.05 -4.50
N LYS A 99 10.00 3.09 -3.82
CA LYS A 99 10.03 2.97 -2.35
C LYS A 99 11.45 3.32 -1.88
N VAL A 100 11.61 4.41 -1.14
CA VAL A 100 12.91 4.85 -0.60
C VAL A 100 12.95 4.57 0.90
N CYS A 101 13.97 3.86 1.36
CA CYS A 101 14.13 3.54 2.78
C CYS A 101 14.48 4.79 3.59
N ARG A 102 13.76 5.02 4.72
CA ARG A 102 13.96 6.20 5.59
C ARG A 102 14.66 5.91 6.90
N THR A 103 14.97 4.64 7.20
CA THR A 103 15.53 4.27 8.50
C THR A 103 17.00 4.65 8.63
N LEU A 104 17.52 4.59 9.87
CA LEU A 104 18.74 5.28 10.31
C LEU A 104 19.94 5.18 9.34
N SER A 105 20.34 3.97 8.94
CA SER A 105 21.51 3.79 8.05
C SER A 105 21.30 4.47 6.69
N CYS A 106 20.08 4.35 6.13
CA CYS A 106 19.72 4.98 4.86
C CYS A 106 19.62 6.50 5.01
N ALA A 107 19.07 6.99 6.13
CA ALA A 107 19.01 8.42 6.43
C ALA A 107 20.42 9.03 6.48
N LEU A 108 21.36 8.39 7.18
CA LEU A 108 22.77 8.79 7.22
C LEU A 108 23.46 8.68 5.85
N GLY A 109 23.06 7.67 5.05
CA GLY A 109 23.55 7.46 3.68
C GLY A 109 22.95 8.40 2.63
N GLY A 110 22.03 9.29 3.01
CA GLY A 110 21.47 10.30 2.10
C GLY A 110 20.09 9.99 1.51
N SER A 111 19.32 9.06 2.10
CA SER A 111 18.00 8.70 1.57
C SER A 111 16.99 9.86 1.54
N HIS A 112 17.13 10.84 2.45
CA HIS A 112 16.30 12.04 2.42
C HIS A 112 16.55 12.89 1.16
N ALA A 113 17.83 13.04 0.75
CA ALA A 113 18.17 13.73 -0.49
C ALA A 113 17.67 12.95 -1.72
N LEU A 114 17.79 11.63 -1.70
CA LEU A 114 17.29 10.75 -2.75
C LEU A 114 15.76 10.85 -2.90
N HIS A 115 15.01 10.76 -1.81
CA HIS A 115 13.55 10.92 -1.81
C HIS A 115 13.15 12.30 -2.34
N LYS A 116 13.77 13.37 -1.83
CA LYS A 116 13.53 14.74 -2.29
C LYS A 116 13.77 14.88 -3.79
N HIS A 117 14.86 14.31 -4.30
CA HIS A 117 15.20 14.33 -5.72
C HIS A 117 14.09 13.69 -6.59
N PHE A 118 13.55 12.52 -6.19
CA PHE A 118 12.45 11.90 -6.91
C PHE A 118 11.19 12.77 -6.86
N CYS A 119 10.83 13.30 -5.69
CA CYS A 119 9.66 14.17 -5.57
C CYS A 119 9.78 15.41 -6.47
N GLU A 120 10.92 16.09 -6.44
CA GLU A 120 11.16 17.28 -7.28
C GLU A 120 11.11 16.95 -8.77
N LYS A 121 11.74 15.86 -9.21
CA LYS A 121 11.72 15.42 -10.61
C LYS A 121 10.33 15.04 -11.12
N LEU A 122 9.50 14.49 -10.25
CA LEU A 122 8.16 13.99 -10.59
C LEU A 122 7.04 15.00 -10.29
N GLY A 123 7.39 16.19 -9.78
CA GLY A 123 6.44 17.23 -9.42
C GLY A 123 5.56 16.88 -8.22
N LEU A 124 6.11 16.13 -7.27
CA LEU A 124 5.48 15.70 -6.02
C LEU A 124 6.01 16.54 -4.84
N ASP A 125 5.28 16.54 -3.72
CA ASP A 125 5.69 17.26 -2.52
C ASP A 125 6.61 16.39 -1.65
N ALA A 126 7.88 16.78 -1.52
CA ALA A 126 8.85 16.08 -0.69
C ALA A 126 8.56 16.10 0.82
N HIS A 127 7.64 16.97 1.27
CA HIS A 127 7.26 17.12 2.67
C HIS A 127 5.92 16.41 3.01
N ALA A 128 5.19 15.95 2.01
CA ALA A 128 3.96 15.20 2.25
C ALA A 128 4.26 13.82 2.83
N HIS A 129 3.39 13.38 3.73
CA HIS A 129 3.46 12.04 4.32
C HIS A 129 2.70 11.02 3.48
N GLY A 130 3.19 9.77 3.51
CA GLY A 130 2.59 8.66 2.80
C GLY A 130 2.99 8.58 1.32
N LEU A 131 2.25 7.78 0.58
CA LEU A 131 2.48 7.57 -0.85
C LEU A 131 1.90 8.72 -1.68
N GLN A 132 2.60 9.11 -2.73
CA GLN A 132 2.17 10.13 -3.67
C GLN A 132 2.26 9.59 -5.09
N THR A 133 1.17 9.73 -5.84
CA THR A 133 1.11 9.30 -7.24
C THR A 133 1.11 10.52 -8.17
N THR A 134 1.88 10.45 -9.25
CA THR A 134 1.88 11.48 -10.30
C THR A 134 0.52 11.56 -10.99
N LYS A 135 0.16 12.75 -11.48
CA LYS A 135 -1.14 13.00 -12.13
C LYS A 135 -1.41 12.11 -13.35
N ASP A 136 -0.35 11.67 -14.02
CA ASP A 136 -0.41 10.77 -15.17
C ASP A 136 -0.53 9.29 -14.80
N GLY A 137 -0.55 8.97 -13.49
CA GLY A 137 -0.65 7.60 -12.98
C GLY A 137 0.57 6.72 -13.26
N LYS A 138 1.72 7.30 -13.67
CA LYS A 138 2.90 6.50 -14.01
C LYS A 138 3.74 6.14 -12.79
N PHE A 139 3.96 7.08 -11.89
CA PHE A 139 4.86 6.91 -10.76
C PHE A 139 4.13 7.11 -9.44
N THR A 140 4.48 6.27 -8.48
CA THR A 140 4.17 6.47 -7.06
C THR A 140 5.47 6.51 -6.29
N VAL A 141 5.66 7.53 -5.46
CA VAL A 141 6.83 7.65 -4.56
C VAL A 141 6.36 7.51 -3.13
N GLU A 142 7.08 6.70 -2.37
CA GLU A 142 6.82 6.46 -0.95
C GLU A 142 8.13 6.45 -0.17
N PHE A 143 8.15 7.13 0.98
CA PHE A 143 9.26 7.10 1.92
C PHE A 143 8.96 6.04 2.99
N VAL A 144 9.49 4.82 2.76
CA VAL A 144 9.11 3.60 3.50
C VAL A 144 10.03 3.31 4.69
N GLU A 145 9.59 2.41 5.56
CA GLU A 145 10.40 1.84 6.62
C GLU A 145 11.54 0.96 6.06
N CYS A 146 12.24 0.23 6.93
CA CYS A 146 13.44 -0.52 6.59
C CYS A 146 13.26 -1.54 5.46
N LEU A 147 14.08 -1.41 4.41
CA LEU A 147 14.18 -2.36 3.30
C LEU A 147 15.29 -3.41 3.49
N ALA A 148 15.84 -3.53 4.70
CA ALA A 148 16.83 -4.53 5.12
C ALA A 148 18.17 -4.53 4.32
N GLY A 149 18.54 -3.43 3.64
CA GLY A 149 19.78 -3.30 2.87
C GLY A 149 20.84 -2.37 3.50
N CYS A 150 20.94 -2.33 4.83
CA CYS A 150 21.73 -1.33 5.58
C CYS A 150 23.22 -1.28 5.21
N GLY A 151 23.81 -2.39 4.75
CA GLY A 151 25.20 -2.45 4.33
C GLY A 151 25.53 -1.75 3.00
N THR A 152 24.48 -1.36 2.26
CA THR A 152 24.58 -0.67 0.96
C THR A 152 23.68 0.57 0.91
N ALA A 153 23.55 1.26 2.04
CA ALA A 153 22.73 2.46 2.17
C ALA A 153 23.24 3.63 1.30
N PRO A 154 22.34 4.45 0.73
CA PRO A 154 20.90 4.35 0.81
C PRO A 154 20.34 3.29 -0.15
N VAL A 155 19.23 2.65 0.24
CA VAL A 155 18.55 1.66 -0.61
C VAL A 155 17.17 2.11 -1.00
N MET A 156 16.73 1.67 -2.18
CA MET A 156 15.39 1.87 -2.70
C MET A 156 14.92 0.63 -3.45
N MET A 157 13.62 0.55 -3.70
CA MET A 157 13.02 -0.41 -4.62
C MET A 157 12.25 0.34 -5.71
N CYS A 158 12.26 -0.21 -6.91
CA CYS A 158 11.33 0.17 -7.97
C CYS A 158 10.49 -1.05 -8.30
N ASN A 159 9.21 -1.01 -7.95
CA ASN A 159 8.37 -2.20 -7.86
C ASN A 159 9.02 -3.25 -6.94
N ASP A 160 9.42 -4.41 -7.48
CA ASP A 160 10.08 -5.49 -6.75
C ASP A 160 11.61 -5.51 -6.96
N ASP A 161 12.13 -4.62 -7.83
CA ASP A 161 13.55 -4.51 -8.10
C ASP A 161 14.26 -3.72 -7.00
N PHE A 162 15.17 -4.39 -6.29
CA PHE A 162 15.97 -3.80 -5.23
C PHE A 162 17.21 -3.09 -5.80
N THR A 163 17.31 -1.79 -5.55
CA THR A 163 18.44 -0.96 -5.99
C THR A 163 19.22 -0.44 -4.78
N LYS A 164 20.52 -0.54 -4.84
CA LYS A 164 21.48 -0.10 -3.83
C LYS A 164 22.48 0.89 -4.45
N ALA A 165 23.04 1.75 -3.64
CA ALA A 165 24.09 2.68 -4.05
C ALA A 165 25.41 1.95 -4.37
#